data_d0369a8339ffbdf9587927f727f60a19
#
_entry.id   d0369a8339ffbdf9587927f727f60a19
#
_cell.length_a   1.000
_cell.length_b   1.000
_cell.length_c   1.000
_cell.angle_alpha   90.00
_cell.angle_beta   90.00
_cell.angle_gamma   90.00
#
_symmetry.space_group_name_H-M   'P 1'
#
loop_
_entity.id
_entity.type
_entity.pdbx_description
1 polymer ?
#
loop_
_entity_poly.entity_id
_entity_poly.type
_entity_poly.pdbx_seq_one_letter_code
_entity_poly.pdbx_strand_id
1 'polypeptide(L)'
;MRFSHINLSGQNSALAQRCAAKCWIKTAGAAICLLSFLLMPPAWADGVSVGKASRLRNLVPAAELEQSAVVEYEQIKKQAELKGELLPDNHAQVVRLRAIAARIIPVADRFNSRAGGWPWEVILLKSPQINAFCMPGGKIAFYTGILDTLKLTDDEAAMVMGHEIAHALREHARARIAKGQLTQLGAGILGGLLGGGHYTDALQLGGNLLSLKFSRSDETDADIVGLDLIARAAFDPRAGVTLWKKMTEANKRSPLELLSTHPAGENRVKEIEKNLPQVMPVYQAALKARQGAAMSKR
;
A
#
# COMPACT_ATOMS: atom_id res chain seq x y z
N MET A 1 -82.71 -58.55 14.36
CA MET A 1 -81.71 -58.18 13.36
C MET A 1 -81.40 -56.70 13.51
N ARG A 2 -80.28 -56.27 14.05
CA ARG A 2 -79.87 -54.86 14.21
C ARG A 2 -78.67 -54.63 13.19
N PHE A 3 -78.93 -53.70 12.29
CA PHE A 3 -77.85 -53.24 11.40
C PHE A 3 -77.11 -52.05 12.08
N SER A 4 -75.82 -52.21 12.25
CA SER A 4 -74.93 -51.14 12.74
C SER A 4 -74.47 -50.29 11.54
N HIS A 5 -74.76 -49.01 11.55
CA HIS A 5 -74.24 -48.02 10.63
C HIS A 5 -72.81 -47.67 11.00
N ILE A 6 -71.86 -47.91 10.10
CA ILE A 6 -70.45 -47.48 10.20
C ILE A 6 -70.37 -46.07 9.63
N ASN A 7 -69.97 -45.14 10.48
CA ASN A 7 -69.80 -43.72 10.15
C ASN A 7 -68.40 -43.49 9.57
N LEU A 8 -68.30 -43.21 8.26
CA LEU A 8 -67.09 -43.05 7.47
C LEU A 8 -66.64 -41.58 7.28
N SER A 9 -67.15 -40.62 8.09
CA SER A 9 -66.93 -39.18 7.83
C SER A 9 -65.71 -38.55 8.53
N GLY A 10 -64.93 -39.30 9.32
CA GLY A 10 -63.88 -38.72 10.20
C GLY A 10 -62.42 -38.79 9.67
N GLN A 11 -62.17 -39.55 8.60
CA GLN A 11 -60.74 -39.81 8.21
C GLN A 11 -60.21 -38.90 7.10
N ASN A 12 -61.04 -38.21 6.34
CA ASN A 12 -60.56 -37.38 5.22
C ASN A 12 -60.06 -35.96 5.60
N SER A 13 -60.46 -35.46 6.79
CA SER A 13 -60.01 -34.13 7.21
C SER A 13 -58.58 -34.09 7.78
N ALA A 14 -58.13 -35.21 8.39
CA ALA A 14 -56.77 -35.29 8.96
C ALA A 14 -55.67 -35.44 7.91
N LEU A 15 -55.95 -36.08 6.78
CA LEU A 15 -54.96 -36.21 5.68
C LEU A 15 -54.77 -34.91 4.90
N ALA A 16 -55.88 -34.16 4.70
CA ALA A 16 -55.79 -32.85 4.01
C ALA A 16 -55.01 -31.81 4.80
N GLN A 17 -55.19 -31.79 6.12
CA GLN A 17 -54.44 -30.85 6.99
C GLN A 17 -52.98 -31.20 7.13
N ARG A 18 -52.57 -32.49 7.06
CA ARG A 18 -51.16 -32.91 7.06
C ARG A 18 -50.41 -32.57 5.75
N CYS A 19 -51.10 -32.60 4.63
CA CYS A 19 -50.49 -32.19 3.36
C CYS A 19 -50.30 -30.67 3.24
N ALA A 20 -51.26 -29.87 3.73
CA ALA A 20 -51.15 -28.40 3.73
C ALA A 20 -49.99 -27.90 4.64
N ALA A 21 -49.83 -28.51 5.84
CA ALA A 21 -48.75 -28.14 6.78
C ALA A 21 -47.36 -28.49 6.24
N LYS A 22 -47.19 -29.61 5.52
CA LYS A 22 -45.89 -30.00 4.92
C LYS A 22 -45.51 -29.13 3.72
N CYS A 23 -46.49 -28.60 2.96
CA CYS A 23 -46.24 -27.72 1.84
C CYS A 23 -45.83 -26.30 2.31
N TRP A 24 -46.43 -25.80 3.41
CA TRP A 24 -46.09 -24.49 4.01
C TRP A 24 -44.71 -24.45 4.61
N ILE A 25 -44.24 -25.54 5.24
CA ILE A 25 -42.89 -25.60 5.85
C ILE A 25 -41.82 -25.59 4.78
N LYS A 26 -42.07 -26.22 3.60
CA LYS A 26 -41.11 -26.20 2.49
C LYS A 26 -40.99 -24.84 1.77
N THR A 27 -42.09 -24.10 1.68
CA THR A 27 -42.06 -22.75 1.04
C THR A 27 -41.56 -21.68 2.00
N ALA A 28 -41.81 -21.79 3.29
CA ALA A 28 -41.27 -20.87 4.30
C ALA A 28 -39.75 -21.04 4.46
N GLY A 29 -39.23 -22.28 4.42
CA GLY A 29 -37.80 -22.55 4.47
C GLY A 29 -37.03 -22.01 3.26
N ALA A 30 -37.60 -22.08 2.06
CA ALA A 30 -36.98 -21.53 0.85
C ALA A 30 -36.97 -19.98 0.83
N ALA A 31 -38.02 -19.35 1.36
CA ALA A 31 -38.09 -17.89 1.48
C ALA A 31 -37.10 -17.32 2.52
N ILE A 32 -36.90 -18.04 3.63
CA ILE A 32 -35.92 -17.65 4.66
C ILE A 32 -34.50 -17.78 4.16
N CYS A 33 -34.17 -18.83 3.39
CA CYS A 33 -32.85 -18.98 2.77
C CYS A 33 -32.56 -17.90 1.71
N LEU A 34 -33.55 -17.45 0.95
CA LEU A 34 -33.38 -16.37 -0.04
C LEU A 34 -33.23 -14.98 0.64
N LEU A 35 -33.91 -14.73 1.75
CA LEU A 35 -33.76 -13.48 2.51
C LEU A 35 -32.41 -13.41 3.24
N SER A 36 -31.83 -14.56 3.66
CA SER A 36 -30.52 -14.60 4.33
C SER A 36 -29.38 -14.24 3.37
N PHE A 37 -29.53 -14.46 2.06
CA PHE A 37 -28.55 -14.06 1.06
C PHE A 37 -28.55 -12.55 0.76
N LEU A 38 -29.67 -11.85 1.03
CA LEU A 38 -29.79 -10.40 0.84
C LEU A 38 -29.24 -9.58 2.04
N LEU A 39 -28.97 -10.22 3.17
CA LEU A 39 -28.43 -9.62 4.39
C LEU A 39 -26.96 -9.94 4.64
N MET A 40 -26.27 -10.58 3.69
CA MET A 40 -24.82 -10.66 3.79
C MET A 40 -24.27 -9.23 3.65
N PRO A 41 -23.59 -8.70 4.69
CA PRO A 41 -22.89 -7.43 4.56
C PRO A 41 -21.95 -7.60 3.34
N PRO A 42 -21.79 -6.54 2.52
CA PRO A 42 -20.84 -6.61 1.43
C PRO A 42 -19.52 -7.10 2.01
N ALA A 43 -19.01 -8.21 1.50
CA ALA A 43 -17.70 -8.68 1.88
C ALA A 43 -16.75 -7.50 1.59
N TRP A 44 -16.33 -6.80 2.63
CA TRP A 44 -15.36 -5.74 2.52
C TRP A 44 -14.13 -6.42 1.95
N ALA A 45 -13.75 -6.04 0.75
CA ALA A 45 -12.54 -6.56 0.16
C ALA A 45 -11.39 -6.15 1.08
N ASP A 46 -10.80 -7.11 1.78
CA ASP A 46 -9.77 -6.84 2.79
C ASP A 46 -8.49 -6.25 2.16
N GLY A 47 -8.40 -6.28 0.84
CA GLY A 47 -7.21 -5.88 0.11
C GLY A 47 -6.11 -6.93 0.17
N VAL A 48 -4.85 -6.50 0.11
CA VAL A 48 -3.73 -7.43 0.11
C VAL A 48 -3.40 -7.93 1.52
N SER A 49 -3.03 -9.21 1.59
CA SER A 49 -2.41 -9.79 2.78
C SER A 49 -0.88 -9.77 2.58
N VAL A 50 -0.20 -8.93 3.35
CA VAL A 50 1.26 -8.86 3.37
C VAL A 50 1.81 -9.51 4.62
N GLY A 51 2.98 -10.12 4.51
CA GLY A 51 3.68 -10.71 5.65
C GLY A 51 4.00 -9.70 6.74
N LYS A 52 4.40 -10.17 7.91
CA LYS A 52 4.86 -9.29 8.99
C LYS A 52 6.14 -8.56 8.55
N ALA A 53 6.21 -7.27 8.83
CA ALA A 53 7.42 -6.49 8.60
C ALA A 53 8.62 -7.09 9.38
N SER A 54 9.83 -6.94 8.84
CA SER A 54 11.05 -7.50 9.40
C SER A 54 11.23 -7.16 10.89
N ARG A 55 11.49 -8.14 11.73
CA ARG A 55 11.77 -7.92 13.16
C ARG A 55 13.08 -7.19 13.40
N LEU A 56 14.00 -7.24 12.46
CA LEU A 56 15.29 -6.54 12.56
C LEU A 56 15.12 -5.02 12.74
N ARG A 57 14.03 -4.45 12.19
CA ARG A 57 13.72 -3.03 12.40
C ARG A 57 13.69 -2.63 13.88
N ASN A 58 13.34 -3.53 14.80
CA ASN A 58 13.24 -3.22 16.23
C ASN A 58 14.59 -2.96 16.90
N LEU A 59 15.70 -3.28 16.22
CA LEU A 59 17.05 -2.97 16.69
C LEU A 59 17.45 -1.50 16.49
N VAL A 60 16.72 -0.76 15.66
CA VAL A 60 16.94 0.68 15.41
C VAL A 60 15.73 1.44 15.95
N PRO A 61 15.90 2.43 16.86
CA PRO A 61 14.79 3.23 17.37
C PRO A 61 14.10 4.01 16.26
N ALA A 62 12.77 3.88 16.15
CA ALA A 62 12.02 4.48 15.05
C ALA A 62 12.04 6.02 15.10
N ALA A 63 11.86 6.59 16.31
CA ALA A 63 11.82 8.04 16.47
C ALA A 63 13.15 8.72 16.11
N GLU A 64 14.27 8.08 16.44
CA GLU A 64 15.60 8.61 16.13
C GLU A 64 15.84 8.60 14.60
N LEU A 65 15.43 7.52 13.91
CA LEU A 65 15.56 7.46 12.46
C LEU A 65 14.64 8.46 11.76
N GLU A 66 13.41 8.64 12.25
CA GLU A 66 12.48 9.65 11.74
C GLU A 66 13.03 11.06 11.91
N GLN A 67 13.65 11.35 13.08
CA GLN A 67 14.29 12.65 13.31
C GLN A 67 15.49 12.86 12.39
N SER A 68 16.34 11.86 12.20
CA SER A 68 17.47 11.92 11.26
C SER A 68 17.00 12.14 9.83
N ALA A 69 15.90 11.50 9.43
CA ALA A 69 15.28 11.67 8.12
C ALA A 69 14.77 13.11 7.91
N VAL A 70 14.17 13.72 8.92
CA VAL A 70 13.76 15.14 8.87
C VAL A 70 14.97 16.05 8.64
N VAL A 71 16.06 15.83 9.36
CA VAL A 71 17.28 16.63 9.20
C VAL A 71 17.85 16.50 7.78
N GLU A 72 17.97 15.27 7.26
CA GLU A 72 18.46 15.03 5.92
C GLU A 72 17.53 15.66 4.85
N TYR A 73 16.21 15.53 5.02
CA TYR A 73 15.22 16.11 4.12
C TYR A 73 15.30 17.66 4.08
N GLU A 74 15.42 18.31 5.24
CA GLU A 74 15.58 19.76 5.30
C GLU A 74 16.90 20.23 4.68
N GLN A 75 17.98 19.45 4.79
CA GLN A 75 19.23 19.73 4.08
C GLN A 75 19.06 19.65 2.56
N ILE A 76 18.34 18.64 2.06
CA ILE A 76 18.02 18.50 0.65
C ILE A 76 17.20 19.71 0.15
N LYS A 77 16.16 20.10 0.87
CA LYS A 77 15.33 21.28 0.56
C LYS A 77 16.19 22.54 0.47
N LYS A 78 16.99 22.80 1.50
CA LYS A 78 17.86 23.98 1.54
C LYS A 78 18.87 24.01 0.39
N GLN A 79 19.45 22.88 0.06
CA GLN A 79 20.36 22.80 -1.10
C GLN A 79 19.63 23.04 -2.42
N ALA A 80 18.42 22.50 -2.58
CA ALA A 80 17.60 22.70 -3.76
C ALA A 80 17.13 24.17 -3.87
N GLU A 81 16.78 24.82 -2.75
CA GLU A 81 16.46 26.25 -2.73
C GLU A 81 17.62 27.12 -3.19
N LEU A 82 18.84 26.88 -2.65
CA LEU A 82 20.04 27.61 -3.03
C LEU A 82 20.40 27.47 -4.51
N LYS A 83 20.03 26.36 -5.13
CA LYS A 83 20.25 26.09 -6.56
C LYS A 83 19.09 26.53 -7.46
N GLY A 84 17.98 26.99 -6.88
CA GLY A 84 16.75 27.26 -7.64
C GLY A 84 16.09 26.00 -8.22
N GLU A 85 16.32 24.85 -7.59
CA GLU A 85 15.81 23.54 -7.99
C GLU A 85 14.55 23.13 -7.21
N LEU A 86 14.26 23.75 -6.06
CA LEU A 86 13.01 23.50 -5.33
C LEU A 86 11.86 24.23 -6.03
N LEU A 87 10.88 23.48 -6.52
CA LEU A 87 9.71 24.08 -7.16
C LEU A 87 8.73 24.65 -6.12
N PRO A 88 8.14 25.81 -6.38
CA PRO A 88 7.27 26.50 -5.43
C PRO A 88 5.94 25.75 -5.23
N ASP A 89 5.30 25.98 -4.10
CA ASP A 89 4.08 25.29 -3.67
C ASP A 89 2.90 25.44 -4.65
N ASN A 90 2.85 26.54 -5.39
CA ASN A 90 1.82 26.80 -6.40
C ASN A 90 2.16 26.24 -7.79
N HIS A 91 3.30 25.57 -7.95
CA HIS A 91 3.63 24.92 -9.21
C HIS A 91 2.65 23.79 -9.52
N ALA A 92 2.13 23.72 -10.74
CA ALA A 92 1.06 22.78 -11.12
C ALA A 92 1.36 21.33 -10.76
N GLN A 93 2.59 20.86 -10.96
CA GLN A 93 2.98 19.50 -10.61
C GLN A 93 3.11 19.28 -9.08
N VAL A 94 3.49 20.31 -8.30
CA VAL A 94 3.50 20.21 -6.82
C VAL A 94 2.07 20.08 -6.31
N VAL A 95 1.16 20.94 -6.80
CA VAL A 95 -0.28 20.84 -6.47
C VAL A 95 -0.84 19.48 -6.83
N ARG A 96 -0.51 18.97 -8.02
CA ARG A 96 -0.90 17.63 -8.48
C ARG A 96 -0.41 16.53 -7.54
N LEU A 97 0.86 16.50 -7.19
CA LEU A 97 1.45 15.48 -6.30
C LEU A 97 0.84 15.55 -4.90
N ARG A 98 0.63 16.75 -4.36
CA ARG A 98 -0.04 16.95 -3.06
C ARG A 98 -1.50 16.48 -3.08
N ALA A 99 -2.20 16.67 -4.18
CA ALA A 99 -3.56 16.14 -4.34
C ALA A 99 -3.58 14.60 -4.38
N ILE A 100 -2.56 13.96 -4.95
CA ILE A 100 -2.38 12.51 -4.92
C ILE A 100 -2.09 12.06 -3.48
N ALA A 101 -1.12 12.69 -2.80
CA ALA A 101 -0.76 12.39 -1.42
C ALA A 101 -1.94 12.52 -0.46
N ALA A 102 -2.74 13.57 -0.59
CA ALA A 102 -3.94 13.81 0.22
C ALA A 102 -4.97 12.68 0.14
N ARG A 103 -4.93 11.86 -0.91
CA ARG A 103 -5.79 10.68 -1.06
C ARG A 103 -5.15 9.41 -0.50
N ILE A 104 -3.82 9.28 -0.55
CA ILE A 104 -3.09 8.07 -0.11
C ILE A 104 -2.83 8.11 1.39
N ILE A 105 -2.41 9.25 1.95
CA ILE A 105 -2.04 9.40 3.36
C ILE A 105 -3.13 8.93 4.34
N PRO A 106 -4.43 9.25 4.15
CA PRO A 106 -5.49 8.83 5.09
C PRO A 106 -5.66 7.31 5.25
N VAL A 107 -5.12 6.50 4.35
CA VAL A 107 -5.20 5.03 4.39
C VAL A 107 -3.87 4.37 4.80
N ALA A 108 -2.85 5.16 5.13
CA ALA A 108 -1.50 4.69 5.45
C ALA A 108 -1.41 3.98 6.81
N ASP A 109 -2.24 4.35 7.78
CA ASP A 109 -2.29 3.79 9.14
C ASP A 109 -2.57 2.28 9.16
N ARG A 110 -3.22 1.76 8.13
CA ARG A 110 -3.46 0.32 7.95
C ARG A 110 -2.18 -0.51 8.01
N PHE A 111 -1.07 0.02 7.51
CA PHE A 111 0.21 -0.70 7.43
C PHE A 111 1.21 -0.26 8.52
N ASN A 112 0.99 0.91 9.12
CA ASN A 112 1.78 1.42 10.24
C ASN A 112 0.97 2.42 11.05
N SER A 113 0.58 2.04 12.27
CA SER A 113 -0.21 2.87 13.17
C SER A 113 0.47 4.20 13.56
N ARG A 114 1.78 4.35 13.36
CA ARG A 114 2.52 5.60 13.60
C ARG A 114 2.29 6.63 12.49
N ALA A 115 1.89 6.17 11.29
CA ALA A 115 1.75 7.01 10.09
C ALA A 115 0.75 8.17 10.28
N GLY A 116 -0.30 7.98 11.09
CA GLY A 116 -1.25 9.03 11.41
C GLY A 116 -0.65 10.23 12.16
N GLY A 117 0.49 10.04 12.84
CA GLY A 117 1.22 11.10 13.55
C GLY A 117 2.39 11.70 12.76
N TRP A 118 2.69 11.22 11.55
CA TRP A 118 3.81 11.73 10.78
C TRP A 118 3.50 13.11 10.18
N PRO A 119 4.47 14.05 10.22
CA PRO A 119 4.34 15.35 9.57
C PRO A 119 4.61 15.22 8.06
N TRP A 120 3.65 14.64 7.35
CA TRP A 120 3.73 14.38 5.92
C TRP A 120 4.02 15.65 5.11
N GLU A 121 4.99 15.56 4.21
CA GLU A 121 5.37 16.65 3.33
C GLU A 121 5.71 16.13 1.93
N VAL A 122 5.34 16.90 0.90
CA VAL A 122 5.64 16.58 -0.50
C VAL A 122 6.30 17.77 -1.16
N ILE A 123 7.51 17.54 -1.69
CA ILE A 123 8.23 18.51 -2.53
C ILE A 123 8.50 17.95 -3.93
N LEU A 124 8.79 18.85 -4.85
CA LEU A 124 9.22 18.52 -6.21
C LEU A 124 10.52 19.24 -6.52
N LEU A 125 11.53 18.44 -6.88
CA LEU A 125 12.86 18.91 -7.23
C LEU A 125 13.01 19.00 -8.75
N LYS A 126 13.46 20.13 -9.26
CA LYS A 126 13.78 20.33 -10.68
C LYS A 126 15.09 19.60 -10.99
N SER A 127 14.98 18.42 -11.59
CA SER A 127 16.14 17.60 -11.97
C SER A 127 15.75 16.62 -13.07
N PRO A 128 16.64 16.31 -14.02
CA PRO A 128 16.38 15.30 -15.03
C PRO A 128 16.41 13.86 -14.49
N GLN A 129 16.81 13.66 -13.25
CA GLN A 129 16.85 12.34 -12.63
C GLN A 129 15.46 11.69 -12.60
N ILE A 130 15.41 10.43 -13.02
CA ILE A 130 14.20 9.61 -12.91
C ILE A 130 14.21 8.97 -11.52
N ASN A 131 13.71 9.72 -10.53
CA ASN A 131 13.75 9.32 -9.13
C ASN A 131 12.59 9.91 -8.32
N ALA A 132 12.27 9.24 -7.21
CA ALA A 132 11.38 9.68 -6.14
C ALA A 132 11.79 8.97 -4.85
N PHE A 133 11.40 9.47 -3.69
CA PHE A 133 11.62 8.78 -2.42
C PHE A 133 10.60 9.19 -1.35
N CYS A 134 10.44 8.35 -0.34
CA CYS A 134 9.77 8.67 0.92
C CYS A 134 10.65 8.25 2.09
N MET A 135 11.17 9.23 2.82
CA MET A 135 11.95 8.96 4.03
C MET A 135 11.06 8.58 5.22
N PRO A 136 11.60 7.88 6.23
CA PRO A 136 10.92 7.66 7.51
C PRO A 136 10.30 8.95 8.06
N GLY A 137 9.08 8.87 8.60
CA GLY A 137 8.36 10.06 9.06
C GLY A 137 7.58 10.80 7.97
N GLY A 138 7.43 10.21 6.75
CA GLY A 138 6.53 10.71 5.72
C GLY A 138 7.05 11.89 4.89
N LYS A 139 8.37 11.99 4.70
CA LYS A 139 9.01 13.04 3.90
C LYS A 139 9.19 12.58 2.46
N ILE A 140 8.35 13.09 1.55
CA ILE A 140 8.24 12.66 0.16
C ILE A 140 8.89 13.67 -0.77
N ALA A 141 9.70 13.22 -1.70
CA ALA A 141 10.21 14.03 -2.79
C ALA A 141 10.06 13.32 -4.13
N PHE A 142 9.71 14.08 -5.14
CA PHE A 142 9.74 13.67 -6.54
C PHE A 142 10.76 14.54 -7.28
N TYR A 143 11.32 13.98 -8.34
CA TYR A 143 12.12 14.73 -9.30
C TYR A 143 11.31 14.96 -10.57
N THR A 144 11.48 16.11 -11.23
CA THR A 144 10.72 16.38 -12.47
C THR A 144 11.00 15.33 -13.53
N GLY A 145 12.22 14.78 -13.56
CA GLY A 145 12.62 13.77 -14.55
C GLY A 145 11.73 12.52 -14.57
N ILE A 146 11.26 12.03 -13.41
CA ILE A 146 10.37 10.85 -13.40
C ILE A 146 9.00 11.17 -13.99
N LEU A 147 8.47 12.39 -13.74
CA LEU A 147 7.17 12.81 -14.24
C LEU A 147 7.21 13.06 -15.76
N ASP A 148 8.24 13.79 -16.21
CA ASP A 148 8.36 14.30 -17.57
C ASP A 148 8.84 13.23 -18.54
N THR A 149 9.89 12.45 -18.18
CA THR A 149 10.45 11.43 -19.04
C THR A 149 9.51 10.25 -19.22
N LEU A 150 8.89 9.79 -18.12
CA LEU A 150 7.95 8.66 -18.17
C LEU A 150 6.53 9.11 -18.54
N LYS A 151 6.25 10.43 -18.60
CA LYS A 151 4.92 11.00 -18.87
C LYS A 151 3.86 10.33 -18.01
N LEU A 152 4.07 10.38 -16.69
CA LEU A 152 3.22 9.67 -15.73
C LEU A 152 1.81 10.25 -15.69
N THR A 153 0.80 9.38 -15.82
CA THR A 153 -0.59 9.71 -15.46
C THR A 153 -0.73 9.90 -13.95
N ASP A 154 -1.88 10.37 -13.46
CA ASP A 154 -2.13 10.49 -12.01
C ASP A 154 -2.08 9.12 -11.31
N ASP A 155 -2.62 8.08 -11.94
CA ASP A 155 -2.60 6.74 -11.37
C ASP A 155 -1.18 6.16 -11.31
N GLU A 156 -0.34 6.42 -12.32
CA GLU A 156 1.06 6.00 -12.33
C GLU A 156 1.90 6.78 -11.32
N ALA A 157 1.69 8.09 -11.20
CA ALA A 157 2.33 8.92 -10.17
C ALA A 157 1.89 8.50 -8.75
N ALA A 158 0.61 8.12 -8.59
CA ALA A 158 0.11 7.54 -7.36
C ALA A 158 0.76 6.19 -7.07
N MET A 159 1.02 5.35 -8.08
CA MET A 159 1.70 4.08 -7.90
C MET A 159 3.15 4.29 -7.44
N VAL A 160 3.90 5.23 -8.04
CA VAL A 160 5.24 5.60 -7.54
C VAL A 160 5.15 6.06 -6.10
N MET A 161 4.26 7.00 -5.80
CA MET A 161 4.10 7.53 -4.44
C MET A 161 3.69 6.46 -3.44
N GLY A 162 2.76 5.58 -3.79
CA GLY A 162 2.32 4.46 -2.97
C GLY A 162 3.44 3.47 -2.67
N HIS A 163 4.31 3.19 -3.65
CA HIS A 163 5.50 2.35 -3.50
C HIS A 163 6.50 2.98 -2.52
N GLU A 164 6.80 4.28 -2.68
CA GLU A 164 7.72 4.99 -1.78
C GLU A 164 7.16 5.08 -0.35
N ILE A 165 5.88 5.41 -0.21
CA ILE A 165 5.19 5.42 1.08
C ILE A 165 5.22 4.02 1.71
N ALA A 166 5.06 2.96 0.93
CA ALA A 166 5.11 1.58 1.44
C ALA A 166 6.48 1.25 2.05
N HIS A 167 7.59 1.70 1.47
CA HIS A 167 8.92 1.55 2.06
C HIS A 167 9.01 2.18 3.45
N ALA A 168 8.45 3.38 3.64
CA ALA A 168 8.42 4.05 4.93
C ALA A 168 7.49 3.34 5.93
N LEU A 169 6.28 2.93 5.51
CA LEU A 169 5.30 2.23 6.35
C LEU A 169 5.80 0.86 6.82
N ARG A 170 6.46 0.12 5.93
CA ARG A 170 7.04 -1.20 6.22
C ARG A 170 8.38 -1.11 6.94
N GLU A 171 8.89 0.13 7.12
CA GLU A 171 10.14 0.44 7.80
C GLU A 171 11.36 -0.28 7.19
N HIS A 172 11.38 -0.41 5.85
CA HIS A 172 12.43 -1.13 5.12
C HIS A 172 13.81 -0.52 5.36
N ALA A 173 13.92 0.82 5.38
CA ALA A 173 15.19 1.51 5.71
C ALA A 173 15.71 1.09 7.10
N ARG A 174 14.84 1.08 8.09
CA ARG A 174 15.14 0.69 9.48
C ARG A 174 15.66 -0.75 9.58
N ALA A 175 14.99 -1.68 8.86
CA ALA A 175 15.42 -3.09 8.81
C ALA A 175 16.77 -3.26 8.08
N ARG A 176 17.02 -2.46 7.04
CA ARG A 176 18.28 -2.49 6.27
C ARG A 176 19.46 -1.98 7.11
N ILE A 177 19.28 -0.87 7.82
CA ILE A 177 20.29 -0.32 8.76
C ILE A 177 20.61 -1.37 9.82
N ALA A 178 19.60 -1.93 10.48
CA ALA A 178 19.79 -2.98 11.48
C ALA A 178 20.56 -4.20 10.93
N LYS A 179 20.23 -4.65 9.72
CA LYS A 179 20.95 -5.73 9.05
C LYS A 179 22.40 -5.39 8.78
N GLY A 180 22.68 -4.17 8.31
CA GLY A 180 24.04 -3.67 8.10
C GLY A 180 24.87 -3.69 9.39
N GLN A 181 24.31 -3.17 10.49
CA GLN A 181 24.92 -3.20 11.81
C GLN A 181 25.26 -4.62 12.28
N LEU A 182 24.32 -5.56 12.15
CA LEU A 182 24.54 -6.95 12.50
C LEU A 182 25.64 -7.60 11.64
N THR A 183 25.71 -7.27 10.36
CA THR A 183 26.75 -7.78 9.45
C THR A 183 28.12 -7.24 9.86
N GLN A 184 28.22 -5.96 10.21
CA GLN A 184 29.48 -5.34 10.69
C GLN A 184 29.90 -5.91 12.04
N LEU A 185 28.96 -6.09 12.98
CA LEU A 185 29.24 -6.75 14.27
C LEU A 185 29.70 -8.20 14.06
N GLY A 186 29.07 -8.97 13.16
CA GLY A 186 29.48 -10.32 12.83
C GLY A 186 30.89 -10.38 12.21
N ALA A 187 31.19 -9.45 11.30
CA ALA A 187 32.54 -9.29 10.75
C ALA A 187 33.54 -8.79 11.81
N GLY A 188 33.10 -7.91 12.75
CA GLY A 188 33.90 -7.41 13.86
C GLY A 188 34.16 -8.47 14.94
N ILE A 189 33.22 -9.38 15.21
CA ILE A 189 33.45 -10.51 16.14
C ILE A 189 34.50 -11.49 15.57
N LEU A 190 34.52 -11.70 14.27
CA LEU A 190 35.59 -12.45 13.60
C LEU A 190 36.92 -11.68 13.52
N GLY A 191 36.87 -10.34 13.51
CA GLY A 191 38.04 -9.45 13.57
C GLY A 191 38.29 -8.80 14.93
N GLY A 192 37.36 -8.80 15.82
CA GLY A 192 37.25 -7.96 17.05
C GLY A 192 37.54 -8.67 18.35
N LEU A 193 38.27 -9.80 18.28
CA LEU A 193 39.20 -10.11 19.38
C LEU A 193 40.29 -9.02 19.51
N LEU A 194 40.24 -7.96 18.73
CA LEU A 194 41.21 -6.88 18.60
C LEU A 194 40.57 -5.47 18.58
N GLY A 195 39.82 -5.07 19.62
CA GLY A 195 39.67 -3.64 19.92
C GLY A 195 38.28 -3.01 19.68
N GLY A 196 37.77 -2.41 20.72
CA GLY A 196 36.43 -1.83 20.83
C GLY A 196 36.07 -0.78 19.77
N GLY A 197 34.93 -0.96 19.17
CA GLY A 197 34.28 -0.01 18.29
C GLY A 197 33.00 0.52 18.94
N HIS A 198 32.84 1.84 18.98
CA HIS A 198 31.72 2.54 19.60
C HIS A 198 30.42 2.40 18.85
N TYR A 199 29.32 2.15 19.57
CA TYR A 199 27.93 2.14 19.07
C TYR A 199 27.49 3.46 18.40
N THR A 200 28.22 4.56 18.62
CA THR A 200 27.96 5.88 18.08
C THR A 200 28.19 6.01 16.57
N ASP A 201 29.02 5.15 15.97
CA ASP A 201 29.32 5.21 14.53
C ASP A 201 28.18 4.63 13.68
N ALA A 202 27.30 3.84 14.28
CA ALA A 202 26.15 3.24 13.58
C ALA A 202 25.06 4.26 13.25
N LEU A 203 24.91 5.33 14.05
CA LEU A 203 24.03 6.47 13.74
C LEU A 203 24.67 7.44 12.74
N GLN A 204 26.01 7.47 12.63
CA GLN A 204 26.69 8.17 11.53
C GLN A 204 26.51 7.47 10.20
N LEU A 205 26.14 6.17 10.15
CA LEU A 205 25.68 5.48 8.95
C LEU A 205 24.31 5.95 8.45
N GLY A 206 23.55 6.72 9.25
CA GLY A 206 22.37 7.47 8.80
C GLY A 206 22.66 8.62 7.85
N GLY A 207 23.94 8.83 7.51
CA GLY A 207 24.38 9.95 6.68
C GLY A 207 23.95 9.89 5.21
N ASN A 208 23.20 8.89 4.77
CA ASN A 208 22.57 8.90 3.44
C ASN A 208 21.45 7.86 3.32
N LEU A 209 20.28 8.19 3.83
CA LEU A 209 19.09 7.33 3.70
C LEU A 209 18.72 7.07 2.22
N LEU A 210 19.05 8.01 1.34
CA LEU A 210 18.81 7.89 -0.10
C LEU A 210 19.71 6.86 -0.79
N SER A 211 20.85 6.49 -0.20
CA SER A 211 21.76 5.50 -0.77
C SER A 211 21.43 4.06 -0.37
N LEU A 212 20.43 3.84 0.49
CA LEU A 212 20.05 2.52 0.94
C LEU A 212 19.48 1.69 -0.22
N LYS A 213 20.12 0.57 -0.51
CA LYS A 213 19.63 -0.41 -1.50
C LYS A 213 18.66 -1.37 -0.84
N PHE A 214 17.45 -1.47 -1.36
CA PHE A 214 16.45 -2.40 -0.88
C PHE A 214 16.67 -3.81 -1.46
N SER A 215 16.19 -4.82 -0.76
CA SER A 215 16.22 -6.19 -1.28
C SER A 215 15.04 -6.43 -2.22
N ARG A 216 15.13 -7.46 -3.08
CA ARG A 216 14.01 -7.85 -3.94
C ARG A 216 12.73 -8.17 -3.17
N SER A 217 12.84 -8.69 -1.95
CA SER A 217 11.69 -8.93 -1.08
C SER A 217 11.08 -7.63 -0.55
N ASP A 218 11.90 -6.62 -0.21
CA ASP A 218 11.42 -5.30 0.20
C ASP A 218 10.67 -4.62 -0.94
N GLU A 219 11.18 -4.78 -2.18
CA GLU A 219 10.56 -4.25 -3.39
C GLU A 219 9.19 -4.90 -3.68
N THR A 220 9.12 -6.23 -3.59
CA THR A 220 7.85 -6.95 -3.77
C THR A 220 6.85 -6.54 -2.69
N ASP A 221 7.26 -6.42 -1.43
CA ASP A 221 6.42 -5.97 -0.33
C ASP A 221 5.92 -4.53 -0.57
N ALA A 222 6.80 -3.63 -1.02
CA ALA A 222 6.46 -2.25 -1.34
C ALA A 222 5.50 -2.13 -2.54
N ASP A 223 5.66 -2.95 -3.58
CA ASP A 223 4.72 -2.99 -4.70
C ASP A 223 3.32 -3.43 -4.25
N ILE A 224 3.23 -4.51 -3.47
CA ILE A 224 1.95 -5.06 -3.03
C ILE A 224 1.23 -4.11 -2.08
N VAL A 225 1.95 -3.53 -1.12
CA VAL A 225 1.39 -2.52 -0.20
C VAL A 225 1.01 -1.25 -0.96
N GLY A 226 1.86 -0.80 -1.90
CA GLY A 226 1.59 0.34 -2.76
C GLY A 226 0.32 0.17 -3.58
N LEU A 227 0.10 -1.03 -4.16
CA LEU A 227 -1.14 -1.36 -4.87
C LEU A 227 -2.39 -1.22 -3.99
N ASP A 228 -2.35 -1.72 -2.74
CA ASP A 228 -3.48 -1.61 -1.81
C ASP A 228 -3.74 -0.15 -1.42
N LEU A 229 -2.68 0.61 -1.17
CA LEU A 229 -2.78 2.04 -0.82
C LEU A 229 -3.46 2.84 -1.94
N ILE A 230 -3.01 2.68 -3.19
CA ILE A 230 -3.58 3.43 -4.31
C ILE A 230 -5.00 2.98 -4.65
N ALA A 231 -5.31 1.68 -4.51
CA ALA A 231 -6.66 1.17 -4.67
C ALA A 231 -7.63 1.80 -3.67
N ARG A 232 -7.26 1.87 -2.37
CA ARG A 232 -8.06 2.54 -1.31
C ARG A 232 -8.18 4.05 -1.53
N ALA A 233 -7.18 4.65 -2.14
CA ALA A 233 -7.19 6.05 -2.54
C ALA A 233 -7.97 6.30 -3.84
N ALA A 234 -8.64 5.30 -4.41
CA ALA A 234 -9.39 5.33 -5.66
C ALA A 234 -8.53 5.71 -6.89
N PHE A 235 -7.26 5.32 -6.91
CA PHE A 235 -6.41 5.29 -8.10
C PHE A 235 -6.40 3.87 -8.70
N ASP A 236 -6.30 3.77 -10.02
CA ASP A 236 -6.35 2.48 -10.73
C ASP A 236 -5.10 1.64 -10.47
N PRO A 237 -5.20 0.48 -9.80
CA PRO A 237 -4.03 -0.36 -9.49
C PRO A 237 -3.33 -0.94 -10.74
N ARG A 238 -4.03 -0.99 -11.90
CA ARG A 238 -3.43 -1.45 -13.16
C ARG A 238 -2.30 -0.54 -13.63
N ALA A 239 -2.24 0.69 -13.11
CA ALA A 239 -1.14 1.62 -13.31
C ALA A 239 0.22 1.06 -12.85
N GLY A 240 0.25 0.13 -11.90
CA GLY A 240 1.48 -0.57 -11.51
C GLY A 240 2.12 -1.33 -12.67
N VAL A 241 1.30 -1.99 -13.50
CA VAL A 241 1.78 -2.73 -14.68
C VAL A 241 2.31 -1.77 -15.76
N THR A 242 1.56 -0.70 -16.05
CA THR A 242 1.96 0.27 -17.08
C THR A 242 3.21 1.06 -16.67
N LEU A 243 3.32 1.44 -15.40
CA LEU A 243 4.49 2.10 -14.83
C LEU A 243 5.75 1.24 -15.02
N TRP A 244 5.71 -0.04 -14.63
CA TRP A 244 6.86 -0.94 -14.75
C TRP A 244 7.26 -1.18 -16.19
N LYS A 245 6.31 -1.25 -17.13
CA LYS A 245 6.61 -1.31 -18.56
C LYS A 245 7.34 -0.05 -19.04
N LYS A 246 6.88 1.14 -18.64
CA LYS A 246 7.55 2.42 -18.96
C LYS A 246 8.96 2.50 -18.38
N MET A 247 9.13 2.10 -17.11
CA MET A 247 10.45 2.09 -16.45
C MET A 247 11.41 1.11 -17.11
N THR A 248 10.95 -0.09 -17.45
CA THR A 248 11.76 -1.09 -18.16
C THR A 248 12.21 -0.57 -19.52
N GLU A 249 11.33 0.07 -20.28
CA GLU A 249 11.67 0.62 -21.60
C GLU A 249 12.62 1.82 -21.48
N ALA A 250 12.41 2.69 -20.51
CA ALA A 250 13.31 3.81 -20.26
C ALA A 250 14.72 3.33 -19.83
N ASN A 251 14.78 2.31 -18.97
CA ASN A 251 16.05 1.75 -18.50
C ASN A 251 16.90 1.09 -19.60
N LYS A 252 16.27 0.59 -20.67
CA LYS A 252 17.02 0.09 -21.85
C LYS A 252 17.78 1.20 -22.57
N ARG A 253 17.30 2.45 -22.50
CA ARG A 253 17.89 3.61 -23.16
C ARG A 253 18.96 4.27 -22.30
N SER A 254 18.71 4.35 -21.00
CA SER A 254 19.62 4.93 -20.01
C SER A 254 19.33 4.33 -18.63
N PRO A 255 20.36 3.92 -17.87
CA PRO A 255 20.16 3.43 -16.52
C PRO A 255 19.38 4.45 -15.68
N LEU A 256 18.31 3.97 -15.01
CA LEU A 256 17.50 4.82 -14.15
C LEU A 256 18.11 4.87 -12.75
N GLU A 257 18.25 6.08 -12.19
CA GLU A 257 18.75 6.28 -10.82
C GLU A 257 17.88 5.54 -9.79
N LEU A 258 16.56 5.59 -9.93
CA LEU A 258 15.63 4.87 -9.10
C LEU A 258 15.96 3.37 -9.02
N LEU A 259 16.38 2.75 -10.10
CA LEU A 259 16.70 1.32 -10.13
C LEU A 259 18.05 0.98 -9.47
N SER A 260 18.86 1.98 -9.14
CA SER A 260 20.11 1.79 -8.37
C SER A 260 19.83 1.43 -6.91
N THR A 261 18.78 1.99 -6.33
CA THR A 261 18.30 1.74 -4.96
C THR A 261 17.13 0.76 -4.90
N HIS A 262 16.29 0.75 -5.96
CA HIS A 262 15.12 -0.11 -6.14
C HIS A 262 15.35 -1.10 -7.29
N PRO A 263 16.00 -2.26 -7.04
CA PRO A 263 16.38 -3.15 -8.10
C PRO A 263 15.19 -3.68 -8.90
N ALA A 264 15.27 -3.57 -10.22
CA ALA A 264 14.32 -4.20 -11.12
C ALA A 264 14.37 -5.73 -10.91
N GLY A 265 13.24 -6.31 -10.56
CA GLY A 265 13.06 -7.76 -10.51
C GLY A 265 12.32 -8.22 -11.76
N GLU A 266 12.77 -9.29 -12.41
CA GLU A 266 12.09 -9.88 -13.59
C GLU A 266 10.62 -10.27 -13.32
N ASN A 267 10.27 -10.42 -12.04
CA ASN A 267 8.95 -10.88 -11.61
C ASN A 267 8.03 -9.77 -11.09
N ARG A 268 8.47 -8.49 -11.00
CA ARG A 268 7.66 -7.42 -10.37
C ARG A 268 6.31 -7.25 -11.08
N VAL A 269 6.29 -7.19 -12.40
CA VAL A 269 5.04 -7.10 -13.18
C VAL A 269 4.14 -8.30 -12.90
N LYS A 270 4.70 -9.51 -12.88
CA LYS A 270 3.93 -10.74 -12.60
C LYS A 270 3.33 -10.75 -11.19
N GLU A 271 4.10 -10.29 -10.18
CA GLU A 271 3.60 -10.20 -8.80
C GLU A 271 2.51 -9.12 -8.68
N ILE A 272 2.64 -7.99 -9.39
CA ILE A 272 1.59 -6.98 -9.47
C ILE A 272 0.33 -7.58 -10.09
N GLU A 273 0.43 -8.19 -11.28
CA GLU A 273 -0.71 -8.81 -11.98
C GLU A 273 -1.41 -9.87 -11.13
N LYS A 274 -0.66 -10.70 -10.40
CA LYS A 274 -1.16 -11.71 -9.48
C LYS A 274 -1.99 -11.12 -8.33
N ASN A 275 -1.63 -9.91 -7.87
CA ASN A 275 -2.31 -9.24 -6.75
C ASN A 275 -3.45 -8.32 -7.20
N LEU A 276 -3.57 -7.98 -8.49
CA LEU A 276 -4.68 -7.17 -9.00
C LEU A 276 -6.07 -7.70 -8.61
N PRO A 277 -6.38 -9.01 -8.70
CA PRO A 277 -7.69 -9.52 -8.29
C PRO A 277 -8.06 -9.22 -6.84
N GLN A 278 -7.09 -9.07 -5.95
CA GLN A 278 -7.33 -8.75 -4.52
C GLN A 278 -7.63 -7.27 -4.31
N VAL A 279 -6.98 -6.38 -5.05
CA VAL A 279 -7.11 -4.92 -4.88
C VAL A 279 -8.19 -4.31 -5.75
N MET A 280 -8.56 -4.93 -6.87
CA MET A 280 -9.60 -4.38 -7.76
C MET A 280 -10.97 -4.18 -7.09
N PRO A 281 -11.49 -5.09 -6.25
CA PRO A 281 -12.72 -4.84 -5.50
C PRO A 281 -12.60 -3.65 -4.54
N VAL A 282 -11.43 -3.47 -3.89
CA VAL A 282 -11.13 -2.33 -3.02
C VAL A 282 -11.18 -1.02 -3.80
N TYR A 283 -10.51 -1.00 -4.96
CA TYR A 283 -10.53 0.15 -5.88
C TYR A 283 -11.94 0.51 -6.31
N GLN A 284 -12.75 -0.47 -6.75
CA GLN A 284 -14.13 -0.23 -7.19
C GLN A 284 -14.99 0.36 -6.08
N ALA A 285 -14.85 -0.16 -4.85
CA ALA A 285 -15.56 0.37 -3.68
C ALA A 285 -15.14 1.83 -3.37
N ALA A 286 -13.84 2.10 -3.37
CA ALA A 286 -13.29 3.44 -3.12
C ALA A 286 -13.71 4.43 -4.21
N LEU A 287 -13.69 4.02 -5.48
CA LEU A 287 -14.14 4.82 -6.61
C LEU A 287 -15.61 5.21 -6.49
N LYS A 288 -16.48 4.25 -6.18
CA LYS A 288 -17.92 4.46 -5.95
C LYS A 288 -18.18 5.44 -4.80
N ALA A 289 -17.48 5.26 -3.67
CA ALA A 289 -17.61 6.15 -2.51
C ALA A 289 -17.21 7.59 -2.85
N ARG A 290 -16.12 7.77 -3.61
CA ARG A 290 -15.65 9.07 -4.07
C ARG A 290 -16.64 9.76 -5.02
N GLN A 291 -17.23 9.02 -5.95
CA GLN A 291 -18.26 9.53 -6.86
C GLN A 291 -19.51 9.98 -6.09
N GLY A 292 -19.98 9.17 -5.13
CA GLY A 292 -21.10 9.50 -4.26
C GLY A 292 -20.84 10.78 -3.45
N ALA A 293 -19.65 10.93 -2.86
CA ALA A 293 -19.27 12.13 -2.13
C ALA A 293 -19.20 13.40 -3.03
N ALA A 294 -18.82 13.25 -4.29
CA ALA A 294 -18.80 14.36 -5.25
C ALA A 294 -20.21 14.81 -5.66
N MET A 295 -21.17 13.86 -5.79
CA MET A 295 -22.58 14.17 -6.08
C MET A 295 -23.29 14.82 -4.91
N SER A 296 -22.98 14.46 -3.67
CA SER A 296 -23.57 15.04 -2.44
C SER A 296 -23.13 16.49 -2.17
N LYS A 297 -22.07 16.98 -2.80
CA LYS A 297 -21.55 18.35 -2.64
C LYS A 297 -22.04 19.34 -3.70
N ARG A 298 -22.81 18.85 -4.68
CA ARG A 298 -23.51 19.67 -5.70
C ARG A 298 -24.96 19.90 -5.31
#